data_74ac39fddaa9cb227562e082c5561d8b
#
_entry.id   74ac39fddaa9cb227562e082c5561d8b
#
_cell.length_a   1.000
_cell.length_b   1.000
_cell.length_c   1.000
_cell.angle_alpha   90.00
_cell.angle_beta   90.00
_cell.angle_gamma   90.00
#
_symmetry.space_group_name_H-M   'P 1'
#
loop_
_entity.id
_entity.type
_entity.pdbx_description
1 polymer ?
#
loop_
_entity_poly.entity_id
_entity_poly.type
_entity_poly.pdbx_seq_one_letter_code
_entity_poly.pdbx_strand_id
1 'polypeptide(L)'
;MADNCCNSEEVINPRVTWDGCSVLLDVNDGDRVVFARLTAAAKLKIGNTFVSLKSLIGCPFGSSFQVETAVDGASFSRLSEVSDSKEENNCNGESRDNRSINDDNKAQTLGAEEIDAMKRQGAKGDDIIDALISNSATFDKKTAFSQEKYRIKKQKKYAPKVKLRRPTSRSICEAYFKKHPARVGY
;
A
#
# COMPACT_ATOMS: atom_id res chain seq x y z
N MET A 1 -44.63 -14.99 -32.28
CA MET A 1 -44.08 -14.83 -30.92
C MET A 1 -42.67 -14.32 -31.12
N ALA A 2 -42.48 -13.05 -30.93
CA ALA A 2 -41.16 -12.39 -31.08
C ALA A 2 -40.62 -12.18 -29.69
N ASP A 3 -39.58 -12.98 -29.35
CA ASP A 3 -38.84 -12.81 -28.10
C ASP A 3 -38.05 -11.51 -28.17
N ASN A 4 -38.52 -10.57 -27.39
CA ASN A 4 -37.90 -9.27 -27.20
C ASN A 4 -36.73 -9.42 -26.20
N CYS A 5 -35.57 -9.80 -26.70
CA CYS A 5 -34.33 -9.74 -25.95
C CYS A 5 -33.99 -8.25 -25.72
N CYS A 6 -34.49 -7.69 -24.63
CA CYS A 6 -34.01 -6.43 -24.10
C CYS A 6 -32.56 -6.64 -23.62
N ASN A 7 -31.63 -6.37 -24.52
CA ASN A 7 -30.23 -6.16 -24.18
C ASN A 7 -30.15 -4.85 -23.42
N SER A 8 -30.24 -4.91 -22.09
CA SER A 8 -29.91 -3.79 -21.24
C SER A 8 -28.38 -3.59 -21.34
N GLU A 9 -27.95 -2.73 -22.25
CA GLU A 9 -26.60 -2.22 -22.24
C GLU A 9 -26.38 -1.53 -20.88
N GLU A 10 -25.72 -2.22 -19.97
CA GLU A 10 -25.25 -1.61 -18.73
C GLU A 10 -24.39 -0.42 -19.11
N VAL A 11 -24.88 0.78 -18.87
CA VAL A 11 -24.14 2.03 -19.09
C VAL A 11 -22.95 2.04 -18.13
N ILE A 12 -21.79 1.62 -18.64
CA ILE A 12 -20.55 1.56 -17.87
C ILE A 12 -20.17 2.98 -17.48
N ASN A 13 -20.23 3.29 -16.18
CA ASN A 13 -19.79 4.57 -15.67
C ASN A 13 -18.25 4.66 -15.78
N PRO A 14 -17.70 5.56 -16.63
CA PRO A 14 -16.27 5.62 -16.86
C PRO A 14 -15.44 6.12 -15.67
N ARG A 15 -16.09 6.58 -14.59
CA ARG A 15 -15.41 7.06 -13.37
C ARG A 15 -15.16 5.97 -12.35
N VAL A 16 -15.82 4.85 -12.46
CA VAL A 16 -15.69 3.70 -11.55
C VAL A 16 -15.15 2.49 -12.30
N THR A 17 -14.57 1.57 -11.57
CA THR A 17 -14.09 0.30 -12.11
C THR A 17 -15.23 -0.70 -12.25
N TRP A 18 -15.11 -1.62 -13.19
CA TRP A 18 -16.05 -2.72 -13.43
C TRP A 18 -15.32 -4.04 -13.56
N ASP A 19 -16.05 -5.13 -13.55
CA ASP A 19 -15.46 -6.44 -13.75
C ASP A 19 -14.85 -6.58 -15.16
N GLY A 20 -13.63 -7.06 -15.24
CA GLY A 20 -12.87 -7.15 -16.49
C GLY A 20 -12.15 -5.87 -16.90
N CYS A 21 -12.31 -4.73 -16.22
CA CYS A 21 -11.58 -3.52 -16.59
C CYS A 21 -10.08 -3.62 -16.24
N SER A 22 -9.28 -2.91 -17.02
CA SER A 22 -7.85 -2.76 -16.77
C SER A 22 -7.57 -1.56 -15.87
N VAL A 23 -6.67 -1.72 -14.92
CA VAL A 23 -6.28 -0.69 -13.95
C VAL A 23 -4.77 -0.64 -13.76
N LEU A 24 -4.27 0.48 -13.28
CA LEU A 24 -2.93 0.62 -12.74
C LEU A 24 -3.04 0.73 -11.22
N LEU A 25 -2.38 -0.16 -10.51
CA LEU A 25 -2.26 -0.16 -9.07
C LEU A 25 -0.91 0.44 -8.70
N ASP A 26 -0.96 1.63 -8.10
CA ASP A 26 0.23 2.36 -7.65
C ASP A 26 0.44 2.03 -6.18
N VAL A 27 1.47 1.26 -5.89
CA VAL A 27 1.78 0.76 -4.55
C VAL A 27 2.81 1.67 -3.91
N ASN A 28 2.52 2.15 -2.69
CA ASN A 28 3.39 3.00 -1.87
C ASN A 28 3.89 4.26 -2.61
N ASP A 29 2.97 5.01 -3.23
CA ASP A 29 3.24 6.28 -3.90
C ASP A 29 4.36 6.20 -4.96
N GLY A 30 4.26 5.18 -5.79
CA GLY A 30 5.12 5.02 -6.95
C GLY A 30 6.33 4.11 -6.76
N ASP A 31 6.49 3.44 -5.61
CA ASP A 31 7.55 2.42 -5.45
C ASP A 31 7.36 1.28 -6.46
N ARG A 32 6.12 0.91 -6.71
CA ARG A 32 5.77 -0.13 -7.67
C ARG A 32 4.44 0.18 -8.34
N VAL A 33 4.43 0.25 -9.65
CA VAL A 33 3.19 0.36 -10.44
C VAL A 33 2.93 -0.96 -11.14
N VAL A 34 1.74 -1.53 -10.93
CA VAL A 34 1.34 -2.82 -11.49
C VAL A 34 0.13 -2.63 -12.38
N PHE A 35 0.23 -3.13 -13.61
CA PHE A 35 -0.92 -3.25 -14.50
C PHE A 35 -1.69 -4.51 -14.14
N ALA A 36 -2.99 -4.39 -13.91
CA ALA A 36 -3.85 -5.49 -13.53
C ALA A 36 -5.20 -5.43 -14.26
N ARG A 37 -5.82 -6.60 -14.46
CA ARG A 37 -7.19 -6.72 -14.90
C ARG A 37 -8.03 -7.12 -13.69
N LEU A 38 -9.08 -6.35 -13.41
CA LEU A 38 -9.97 -6.62 -12.29
C LEU A 38 -10.93 -7.76 -12.67
N THR A 39 -10.84 -8.86 -11.95
CA THR A 39 -11.83 -9.94 -12.01
C THR A 39 -12.06 -10.47 -10.60
N ALA A 40 -13.21 -11.10 -10.37
CA ALA A 40 -13.54 -11.65 -9.06
C ALA A 40 -12.52 -12.68 -8.54
N ALA A 41 -11.84 -13.39 -9.45
CA ALA A 41 -10.81 -14.39 -9.13
C ALA A 41 -9.39 -13.83 -9.09
N ALA A 42 -9.17 -12.61 -9.55
CA ALA A 42 -7.82 -12.04 -9.65
C ALA A 42 -7.22 -11.76 -8.28
N LYS A 43 -5.97 -12.16 -8.10
CA LYS A 43 -5.16 -11.91 -6.91
C LYS A 43 -3.85 -11.25 -7.32
N LEU A 44 -3.38 -10.32 -6.49
CA LEU A 44 -2.11 -9.64 -6.68
C LEU A 44 -1.22 -9.84 -5.47
N LYS A 45 0.06 -10.14 -5.70
CA LYS A 45 1.06 -10.20 -4.64
C LYS A 45 1.55 -8.80 -4.30
N ILE A 46 1.28 -8.35 -3.08
CA ILE A 46 1.76 -7.09 -2.51
C ILE A 46 2.59 -7.43 -1.28
N GLY A 47 3.88 -7.11 -1.33
CA GLY A 47 4.82 -7.58 -0.32
C GLY A 47 4.89 -9.11 -0.30
N ASN A 48 4.62 -9.70 0.85
CA ASN A 48 4.60 -11.17 1.03
C ASN A 48 3.20 -11.78 0.97
N THR A 49 2.15 -10.98 0.73
CA THR A 49 0.75 -11.39 0.85
C THR A 49 0.04 -11.32 -0.51
N PHE A 50 -0.86 -12.29 -0.77
CA PHE A 50 -1.76 -12.25 -1.92
C PHE A 50 -3.07 -11.59 -1.53
N VAL A 51 -3.46 -10.54 -2.26
CA VAL A 51 -4.66 -9.75 -2.01
C VAL A 51 -5.65 -9.96 -3.15
N SER A 52 -6.93 -10.19 -2.85
CA SER A 52 -7.98 -10.29 -3.85
C SER A 52 -8.31 -8.93 -4.43
N LEU A 53 -8.40 -8.82 -5.76
CA LEU A 53 -8.76 -7.59 -6.45
C LEU A 53 -10.27 -7.35 -6.52
N LYS A 54 -11.09 -8.30 -6.03
CA LYS A 54 -12.55 -8.23 -6.07
C LYS A 54 -13.11 -6.96 -5.41
N SER A 55 -12.53 -6.56 -4.27
CA SER A 55 -12.97 -5.36 -3.52
C SER A 55 -12.71 -4.04 -4.22
N LEU A 56 -11.90 -4.04 -5.30
CA LEU A 56 -11.65 -2.86 -6.12
C LEU A 56 -12.69 -2.66 -7.22
N ILE A 57 -13.55 -3.66 -7.49
CA ILE A 57 -14.61 -3.57 -8.49
C ILE A 57 -15.71 -2.65 -7.96
N GLY A 58 -16.18 -1.71 -8.79
CA GLY A 58 -17.17 -0.70 -8.41
C GLY A 58 -16.59 0.51 -7.68
N CYS A 59 -15.27 0.55 -7.46
CA CYS A 59 -14.63 1.68 -6.80
C CYS A 59 -14.27 2.80 -7.78
N PRO A 60 -14.34 4.08 -7.35
CA PRO A 60 -13.90 5.20 -8.17
C PRO A 60 -12.39 5.14 -8.45
N PHE A 61 -12.00 5.50 -9.68
CA PHE A 61 -10.59 5.75 -9.98
C PHE A 61 -10.06 6.93 -9.14
N GLY A 62 -8.84 6.81 -8.67
CA GLY A 62 -8.22 7.77 -7.74
C GLY A 62 -8.32 7.35 -6.28
N SER A 63 -9.21 6.41 -5.93
CA SER A 63 -9.33 5.93 -4.55
C SER A 63 -8.05 5.29 -4.04
N SER A 64 -7.76 5.53 -2.77
CA SER A 64 -6.64 4.95 -2.04
C SER A 64 -7.12 3.85 -1.09
N PHE A 65 -6.33 2.80 -1.00
CA PHE A 65 -6.62 1.63 -0.18
C PHE A 65 -5.40 1.26 0.64
N GLN A 66 -5.63 0.72 1.82
CA GLN A 66 -4.61 0.07 2.63
C GLN A 66 -4.80 -1.44 2.54
N VAL A 67 -3.70 -2.17 2.48
CA VAL A 67 -3.75 -3.63 2.54
C VAL A 67 -3.78 -4.04 4.01
N GLU A 68 -4.85 -4.70 4.40
CA GLU A 68 -5.03 -5.28 5.72
C GLU A 68 -4.91 -6.80 5.63
N THR A 69 -4.20 -7.39 6.57
CA THR A 69 -4.08 -8.83 6.69
C THR A 69 -5.09 -9.31 7.72
N ALA A 70 -6.07 -10.10 7.29
CA ALA A 70 -7.08 -10.71 8.17
C ALA A 70 -6.84 -12.22 8.27
N VAL A 71 -7.55 -12.86 9.18
CA VAL A 71 -7.50 -14.33 9.39
C VAL A 71 -7.85 -15.08 8.10
N ASP A 72 -8.77 -14.55 7.32
CA ASP A 72 -9.26 -15.17 6.06
C ASP A 72 -8.43 -14.76 4.82
N GLY A 73 -7.34 -14.02 4.99
CA GLY A 73 -6.50 -13.52 3.91
C GLY A 73 -6.35 -12.01 3.93
N ALA A 74 -5.61 -11.48 2.96
CA ALA A 74 -5.43 -10.05 2.84
C ALA A 74 -6.53 -9.42 1.98
N SER A 75 -7.02 -8.27 2.41
CA SER A 75 -8.05 -7.48 1.75
C SER A 75 -7.63 -6.01 1.62
N PHE A 76 -8.33 -5.28 0.72
CA PHE A 76 -8.19 -3.85 0.60
C PHE A 76 -9.24 -3.15 1.48
N SER A 77 -8.79 -2.30 2.40
CA SER A 77 -9.60 -1.37 3.16
C SER A 77 -9.49 0.01 2.51
N ARG A 78 -10.62 0.65 2.22
CA ARG A 78 -10.63 1.97 1.58
C ARG A 78 -10.22 3.03 2.59
N LEU A 79 -9.21 3.82 2.24
CA LEU A 79 -8.85 5.00 3.01
C LEU A 79 -9.84 6.12 2.65
N SER A 80 -10.53 6.67 3.65
CA SER A 80 -11.23 7.94 3.48
C SER A 80 -10.17 9.01 3.24
N GLU A 81 -10.41 9.89 2.27
CA GLU A 81 -9.56 11.08 2.06
C GLU A 81 -9.75 12.06 3.23
N VAL A 82 -9.26 11.67 4.41
CA VAL A 82 -8.92 12.65 5.43
C VAL A 82 -7.61 13.24 4.94
N SER A 83 -7.65 14.51 4.58
CA SER A 83 -6.50 15.31 4.19
C SER A 83 -5.25 14.85 4.94
N ASP A 84 -4.25 14.30 4.21
CA ASP A 84 -2.88 14.24 4.70
C ASP A 84 -2.46 15.70 4.94
N SER A 85 -2.86 16.24 6.08
CA SER A 85 -2.18 17.36 6.67
C SER A 85 -0.80 16.80 7.00
N LYS A 86 0.18 17.08 6.12
CA LYS A 86 1.58 16.99 6.46
C LYS A 86 1.73 17.84 7.73
N GLU A 87 1.76 17.16 8.86
CA GLU A 87 2.31 17.76 10.04
C GLU A 87 3.76 18.06 9.68
N GLU A 88 4.02 19.31 9.33
CA GLU A 88 5.36 19.85 9.31
C GLU A 88 5.82 19.74 10.76
N ASN A 89 6.45 18.61 11.07
CA ASN A 89 7.18 18.45 12.32
C ASN A 89 8.30 19.47 12.31
N ASN A 90 7.99 20.57 12.95
CA ASN A 90 8.94 21.62 13.29
C ASN A 90 9.99 20.97 14.20
N CYS A 91 11.07 20.50 13.59
CA CYS A 91 12.22 19.91 14.28
C CYS A 91 12.96 21.02 15.01
N ASN A 92 12.44 21.46 16.15
CA ASN A 92 13.24 22.23 17.10
C ASN A 92 14.30 21.29 17.67
N GLY A 93 15.53 21.51 17.18
CA GLY A 93 16.67 20.69 17.31
C GLY A 93 17.18 20.50 18.72
N GLU A 94 17.41 19.29 19.06
CA GLU A 94 18.65 18.89 19.71
C GLU A 94 19.45 18.18 18.62
N SER A 95 20.70 18.55 18.45
CA SER A 95 21.64 17.88 17.53
C SER A 95 21.94 16.48 18.06
N ARG A 96 20.95 15.58 17.90
CA ARG A 96 21.17 14.17 18.19
C ARG A 96 21.95 13.59 17.02
N ASP A 97 23.04 12.91 17.34
CA ASP A 97 23.86 12.21 16.35
C ASP A 97 23.65 10.70 16.52
N ASN A 98 23.44 10.01 15.42
CA ASN A 98 23.26 8.54 15.40
C ASN A 98 24.60 7.78 15.56
N ARG A 99 25.76 8.46 15.60
CA ARG A 99 27.10 7.84 15.65
C ARG A 99 27.34 7.03 16.92
N SER A 100 26.66 7.41 18.01
CA SER A 100 26.75 6.72 19.31
C SER A 100 25.86 5.49 19.43
N ILE A 101 25.01 5.23 18.41
CA ILE A 101 24.09 4.10 18.44
C ILE A 101 24.81 2.88 17.90
N ASN A 102 25.15 1.95 18.81
CA ASN A 102 25.69 0.65 18.42
C ASN A 102 24.52 -0.27 18.02
N ASP A 103 24.42 -0.62 16.72
CA ASP A 103 23.40 -1.52 16.21
C ASP A 103 23.98 -2.94 16.14
N ASP A 104 23.81 -3.69 17.21
CA ASP A 104 24.23 -5.09 17.33
C ASP A 104 23.17 -6.10 16.85
N ASN A 105 22.17 -5.63 16.08
CA ASN A 105 20.98 -6.38 15.63
C ASN A 105 20.06 -6.92 16.75
N LYS A 106 20.33 -6.57 18.01
CA LYS A 106 19.51 -6.95 19.17
C LYS A 106 18.55 -5.85 19.62
N ALA A 107 18.57 -4.70 18.92
CA ALA A 107 17.77 -3.54 19.27
C ALA A 107 16.25 -3.77 19.13
N GLN A 108 15.83 -4.79 18.38
CA GLN A 108 14.43 -5.19 18.21
C GLN A 108 14.17 -6.48 18.97
N THR A 109 13.31 -6.42 19.98
CA THR A 109 12.93 -7.59 20.79
C THR A 109 11.76 -8.37 20.19
N LEU A 110 10.91 -7.71 19.37
CA LEU A 110 9.76 -8.36 18.73
C LEU A 110 10.22 -9.29 17.59
N GLY A 111 10.00 -10.60 17.76
CA GLY A 111 10.36 -11.63 16.80
C GLY A 111 9.39 -11.76 15.63
N ALA A 112 9.80 -12.49 14.59
CA ALA A 112 8.95 -12.74 13.42
C ALA A 112 7.70 -13.56 13.79
N GLU A 113 7.80 -14.50 14.73
CA GLU A 113 6.70 -15.35 15.19
C GLU A 113 5.62 -14.53 15.92
N GLU A 114 6.02 -13.55 16.72
CA GLU A 114 5.11 -12.65 17.42
C GLU A 114 4.35 -11.74 16.44
N ILE A 115 5.06 -11.23 15.43
CA ILE A 115 4.43 -10.44 14.36
C ILE A 115 3.40 -11.27 13.59
N ASP A 116 3.71 -12.53 13.31
CA ASP A 116 2.80 -13.43 12.61
C ASP A 116 1.62 -13.86 13.52
N ALA A 117 1.83 -13.95 14.83
CA ALA A 117 0.75 -14.14 15.79
C ALA A 117 -0.19 -12.92 15.84
N MET A 118 0.35 -11.69 15.86
CA MET A 118 -0.45 -10.47 15.78
C MET A 118 -1.30 -10.41 14.50
N LYS A 119 -0.73 -10.77 13.36
CA LYS A 119 -1.47 -10.86 12.09
C LYS A 119 -2.61 -11.88 12.15
N ARG A 120 -2.37 -13.06 12.73
CA ARG A 120 -3.41 -14.09 12.90
C ARG A 120 -4.52 -13.63 13.85
N GLN A 121 -4.22 -12.78 14.82
CA GLN A 121 -5.19 -12.16 15.72
C GLN A 121 -5.95 -11.00 15.06
N GLY A 122 -5.64 -10.65 13.80
CA GLY A 122 -6.30 -9.58 13.07
C GLY A 122 -5.79 -8.18 13.41
N ALA A 123 -4.58 -8.05 13.98
CA ALA A 123 -3.96 -6.75 14.21
C ALA A 123 -3.76 -6.00 12.90
N LYS A 124 -4.09 -4.72 12.87
CA LYS A 124 -3.86 -3.85 11.72
C LYS A 124 -2.38 -3.61 11.51
N GLY A 125 -2.02 -3.23 10.28
CA GLY A 125 -0.63 -2.92 9.96
C GLY A 125 -0.04 -1.82 10.83
N ASP A 126 -0.84 -0.82 11.20
CA ASP A 126 -0.44 0.28 12.05
C ASP A 126 -0.16 -0.19 13.49
N ASP A 127 -0.99 -1.09 14.06
CA ASP A 127 -0.77 -1.69 15.39
C ASP A 127 0.56 -2.46 15.44
N ILE A 128 0.90 -3.16 14.34
CA ILE A 128 2.18 -3.87 14.21
C ILE A 128 3.36 -2.89 14.17
N ILE A 129 3.18 -1.74 13.51
CA ILE A 129 4.22 -0.70 13.43
C ILE A 129 4.45 -0.09 14.80
N ASP A 130 3.40 0.23 15.54
CA ASP A 130 3.49 0.78 16.89
C ASP A 130 4.12 -0.21 17.87
N ALA A 131 3.78 -1.49 17.77
CA ALA A 131 4.43 -2.56 18.54
C ALA A 131 5.93 -2.66 18.21
N LEU A 132 6.32 -2.55 16.94
CA LEU A 132 7.72 -2.55 16.53
C LEU A 132 8.49 -1.33 17.02
N ILE A 133 7.86 -0.17 17.12
CA ILE A 133 8.45 1.05 17.65
C ILE A 133 8.65 0.90 19.16
N SER A 134 7.63 0.48 19.89
CA SER A 134 7.66 0.32 21.34
C SER A 134 8.68 -0.72 21.79
N ASN A 135 8.89 -1.77 20.99
CA ASN A 135 9.86 -2.84 21.28
C ASN A 135 11.26 -2.59 20.69
N SER A 136 11.56 -1.37 20.24
CA SER A 136 12.86 -1.01 19.70
C SER A 136 13.67 -0.19 20.69
N ALA A 137 14.67 -0.78 21.35
CA ALA A 137 15.52 -0.13 22.35
C ALA A 137 16.31 1.08 21.82
N THR A 138 16.47 1.20 20.50
CA THR A 138 17.24 2.28 19.87
C THR A 138 16.37 3.34 19.20
N PHE A 139 15.04 3.14 19.09
CA PHE A 139 14.17 4.05 18.34
C PHE A 139 14.20 5.47 18.91
N ASP A 140 14.02 5.62 20.21
CA ASP A 140 13.97 6.94 20.88
C ASP A 140 15.33 7.67 20.87
N LYS A 141 16.43 6.91 20.72
CA LYS A 141 17.78 7.48 20.63
C LYS A 141 18.11 8.00 19.25
N LYS A 142 17.34 7.62 18.22
CA LYS A 142 17.55 8.04 16.83
C LYS A 142 17.14 9.49 16.64
N THR A 143 17.76 10.15 15.64
CA THR A 143 17.31 11.47 15.19
C THR A 143 15.88 11.39 14.66
N ALA A 144 15.12 12.51 14.72
CA ALA A 144 13.74 12.57 14.20
C ALA A 144 13.65 12.09 12.74
N PHE A 145 14.60 12.49 11.90
CA PHE A 145 14.70 12.02 10.52
C PHE A 145 14.86 10.51 10.40
N SER A 146 15.69 9.90 11.25
CA SER A 146 15.89 8.43 11.25
C SER A 146 14.67 7.69 11.78
N GLN A 147 13.95 8.25 12.74
CA GLN A 147 12.70 7.72 13.25
C GLN A 147 11.63 7.72 12.16
N GLU A 148 11.48 8.86 11.44
CA GLU A 148 10.52 8.98 10.34
C GLU A 148 10.85 8.00 9.20
N LYS A 149 12.10 7.93 8.79
CA LYS A 149 12.57 6.95 7.79
C LYS A 149 12.27 5.51 8.21
N TYR A 150 12.42 5.19 9.49
CA TYR A 150 12.07 3.89 10.03
C TYR A 150 10.56 3.62 9.93
N ARG A 151 9.71 4.58 10.35
CA ARG A 151 8.24 4.48 10.25
C ARG A 151 7.81 4.24 8.81
N ILE A 152 8.25 5.07 7.87
CA ILE A 152 7.94 4.93 6.44
C ILE A 152 8.34 3.54 5.92
N LYS A 153 9.53 3.06 6.27
CA LYS A 153 9.98 1.71 5.86
C LYS A 153 9.08 0.61 6.41
N LYS A 154 8.61 0.74 7.65
CA LYS A 154 7.70 -0.24 8.27
C LYS A 154 6.28 -0.13 7.71
N GLN A 155 5.77 1.08 7.45
CA GLN A 155 4.49 1.30 6.78
C GLN A 155 4.46 0.62 5.40
N LYS A 156 5.48 0.82 4.58
CA LYS A 156 5.59 0.15 3.27
C LYS A 156 5.55 -1.37 3.35
N LYS A 157 6.03 -1.94 4.46
CA LYS A 157 6.08 -3.40 4.67
C LYS A 157 4.80 -3.97 5.26
N TYR A 158 4.23 -3.32 6.29
CA TYR A 158 3.12 -3.88 7.09
C TYR A 158 1.76 -3.26 6.78
N ALA A 159 1.74 -2.02 6.30
CA ALA A 159 0.54 -1.29 5.92
C ALA A 159 0.69 -0.68 4.51
N PRO A 160 0.97 -1.47 3.46
CA PRO A 160 1.17 -0.92 2.12
C PRO A 160 -0.09 -0.23 1.62
N LYS A 161 0.08 1.00 1.12
CA LYS A 161 -0.98 1.79 0.50
C LYS A 161 -1.02 1.52 -0.99
N VAL A 162 -2.21 1.47 -1.57
CA VAL A 162 -2.43 1.22 -3.00
C VAL A 162 -3.41 2.24 -3.54
N LYS A 163 -3.01 2.98 -4.56
CA LYS A 163 -3.86 3.92 -5.27
C LYS A 163 -4.34 3.33 -6.58
N LEU A 164 -5.65 3.38 -6.79
CA LEU A 164 -6.31 2.87 -7.99
C LEU A 164 -6.25 3.93 -9.10
N ARG A 165 -5.42 3.72 -10.12
CA ARG A 165 -5.23 4.66 -11.22
C ARG A 165 -5.85 4.16 -12.52
N ARG A 166 -6.41 5.07 -13.28
CA ARG A 166 -6.89 4.78 -14.63
C ARG A 166 -5.71 4.59 -15.58
N PRO A 167 -5.72 3.54 -16.43
CA PRO A 167 -4.70 3.38 -17.46
C PRO A 167 -4.95 4.40 -18.59
N THR A 168 -4.13 5.44 -18.61
CA THR A 168 -4.04 6.40 -19.70
C THR A 168 -2.69 6.19 -20.40
N SER A 169 -2.54 6.67 -21.64
CA SER A 169 -1.26 6.60 -22.35
C SER A 169 -0.10 7.12 -21.49
N ARG A 170 -0.31 8.27 -20.83
CA ARG A 170 0.69 8.87 -19.93
C ARG A 170 1.01 7.94 -18.75
N SER A 171 -0.01 7.44 -18.02
CA SER A 171 0.21 6.62 -16.84
C SER A 171 0.85 5.25 -17.18
N ILE A 172 0.54 4.72 -18.37
CA ILE A 172 1.17 3.49 -18.87
C ILE A 172 2.64 3.76 -19.21
N CYS A 173 2.96 4.86 -19.90
CA CYS A 173 4.33 5.26 -20.18
C CYS A 173 5.14 5.49 -18.90
N GLU A 174 4.57 6.17 -17.89
CA GLU A 174 5.21 6.35 -16.59
C GLU A 174 5.50 5.01 -15.89
N ALA A 175 4.55 4.08 -15.91
CA ALA A 175 4.72 2.76 -15.31
C ALA A 175 5.81 1.95 -16.05
N TYR A 176 5.83 2.03 -17.37
CA TYR A 176 6.82 1.35 -18.18
C TYR A 176 8.22 1.93 -17.99
N PHE A 177 8.33 3.27 -17.94
CA PHE A 177 9.58 3.97 -17.65
C PHE A 177 10.18 3.57 -16.30
N LYS A 178 9.35 3.53 -15.25
CA LYS A 178 9.79 3.09 -13.91
C LYS A 178 10.31 1.65 -13.91
N LYS A 179 9.68 0.78 -14.69
CA LYS A 179 10.08 -0.63 -14.80
C LYS A 179 11.31 -0.86 -15.66
N HIS A 180 11.46 -0.09 -16.72
CA HIS A 180 12.50 -0.26 -17.74
C HIS A 180 13.04 1.10 -18.21
N PRO A 181 13.74 1.87 -17.36
CA PRO A 181 14.17 3.24 -17.68
C PRO A 181 15.09 3.28 -18.92
N ALA A 182 15.94 2.26 -19.12
CA ALA A 182 16.83 2.19 -20.25
C ALA A 182 16.14 1.99 -21.62
N ARG A 183 14.86 1.61 -21.64
CA ARG A 183 14.12 1.36 -22.90
C ARG A 183 13.28 2.53 -23.38
N VAL A 184 13.13 3.56 -22.57
CA VAL A 184 12.26 4.72 -22.86
C VAL A 184 13.08 5.97 -23.21
N GLY A 185 14.41 5.89 -23.19
CA GLY A 185 15.33 7.00 -23.49
C GLY A 185 15.69 7.17 -24.96
N TYR A 186 14.91 6.62 -25.90
CA TYR A 186 15.12 6.76 -27.36
C TYR A 186 13.85 7.21 -28.05
#